data_18889209c4639b062b6550149cd77e90
#
_entry.id   18889209c4639b062b6550149cd77e90
#
_cell.length_a   1.000
_cell.length_b   1.000
_cell.length_c   1.000
_cell.angle_alpha   90.00
_cell.angle_beta   90.00
_cell.angle_gamma   90.00
#
_symmetry.space_group_name_H-M   'P 1'
#
loop_
_entity.id
_entity.type
_entity.pdbx_description
1 polymer ?
#
loop_
_entity_poly.entity_id
_entity_poly.type
_entity_poly.pdbx_seq_one_letter_code
_entity_poly.pdbx_strand_id
1 'polypeptide(L)'
;MSPCLFNFYAEYIMRSAGLEEAQAGLKIAGRNINNLRYADDTTLMAESEEKLKSLLMKVKEEKEKVGLKFNIQKTKLIASGPITSWQRDGETVETVADFIFLGSKITADADCSHEIKRRLLLGRKAMTNLDRILRSRDITLPTKVRLVKPMVSPIVMYGCESWTIKKAQCKKLMLLNCGVGEDF
;
A
#
# COMPACT_ATOMS: atom_id res chain seq x y z
N MET A 1 -22.87 9.15 -3.69
CA MET A 1 -22.30 10.38 -3.09
C MET A 1 -21.19 10.87 -4.02
N SER A 2 -21.06 12.17 -4.27
CA SER A 2 -19.96 12.73 -5.06
C SER A 2 -18.62 12.48 -4.36
N PRO A 3 -17.50 12.14 -5.05
CA PRO A 3 -16.19 11.98 -4.44
C PRO A 3 -15.74 13.18 -3.61
N CYS A 4 -16.00 14.40 -4.09
CA CYS A 4 -15.68 15.63 -3.37
C CYS A 4 -16.47 15.73 -2.05
N LEU A 5 -17.75 15.40 -2.05
CA LEU A 5 -18.58 15.44 -0.86
C LEU A 5 -18.14 14.37 0.16
N PHE A 6 -17.75 13.20 -0.31
CA PHE A 6 -17.20 12.15 0.54
C PHE A 6 -15.90 12.60 1.22
N ASN A 7 -14.98 13.23 0.48
CA ASN A 7 -13.72 13.73 1.04
C ASN A 7 -13.97 14.81 2.10
N PHE A 8 -14.90 15.74 1.87
CA PHE A 8 -15.30 16.73 2.88
C PHE A 8 -15.83 16.07 4.16
N TYR A 9 -16.66 15.05 3.98
CA TYR A 9 -17.25 14.33 5.09
C TYR A 9 -16.21 13.54 5.89
N ALA A 10 -15.29 12.85 5.20
CA ALA A 10 -14.18 12.15 5.82
C ALA A 10 -13.25 13.11 6.59
N GLU A 11 -12.97 14.28 6.01
CA GLU A 11 -12.17 15.32 6.67
C GLU A 11 -12.85 15.86 7.94
N TYR A 12 -14.15 16.12 7.89
CA TYR A 12 -14.93 16.55 9.05
C TYR A 12 -14.83 15.53 10.20
N ILE A 13 -15.03 14.24 9.91
CA ILE A 13 -14.93 13.17 10.91
C ILE A 13 -13.55 13.14 11.56
N MET A 14 -12.49 13.20 10.76
CA MET A 14 -11.11 13.11 11.27
C MET A 14 -10.70 14.33 12.10
N ARG A 15 -11.16 15.52 11.75
CA ARG A 15 -10.97 16.73 12.57
C ARG A 15 -11.75 16.65 13.88
N SER A 16 -13.01 16.23 13.82
CA SER A 16 -13.85 16.04 15.02
C SER A 16 -13.27 14.98 15.98
N ALA A 17 -12.60 13.96 15.45
CA ALA A 17 -11.88 12.97 16.25
C ALA A 17 -10.60 13.54 16.94
N GLY A 18 -10.21 14.78 16.66
CA GLY A 18 -9.06 15.45 17.25
C GLY A 18 -7.72 14.74 16.94
N LEU A 19 -7.61 14.12 15.77
CA LEU A 19 -6.38 13.39 15.39
C LEU A 19 -5.19 14.32 15.20
N GLU A 20 -5.41 15.57 14.75
CA GLU A 20 -4.36 16.56 14.54
C GLU A 20 -3.69 16.99 15.86
N GLU A 21 -4.45 17.03 16.96
CA GLU A 21 -3.98 17.38 18.30
C GLU A 21 -3.45 16.18 19.08
N ALA A 22 -3.68 14.96 18.60
CA ALA A 22 -3.27 13.76 19.29
C ALA A 22 -1.73 13.62 19.25
N GLN A 23 -1.10 13.55 20.43
CA GLN A 23 0.34 13.25 20.55
C GLN A 23 0.70 11.81 20.17
N ALA A 24 -0.29 11.00 19.82
CA ALA A 24 -0.11 9.66 19.28
C ALA A 24 0.28 9.76 17.80
N GLY A 25 1.26 8.99 17.38
CA GLY A 25 1.74 8.97 16.00
C GLY A 25 3.21 8.62 15.91
N LEU A 26 3.72 8.55 14.69
CA LEU A 26 5.14 8.33 14.41
C LEU A 26 5.81 9.67 14.08
N LYS A 27 6.95 9.95 14.68
CA LYS A 27 7.75 11.13 14.36
C LYS A 27 8.56 10.89 13.09
N ILE A 28 8.19 11.51 11.98
CA ILE A 28 8.89 11.42 10.71
C ILE A 28 9.33 12.82 10.29
N ALA A 29 10.64 13.03 10.13
CA ALA A 29 11.23 14.32 9.76
C ALA A 29 10.73 15.50 10.65
N GLY A 30 10.60 15.27 11.96
CA GLY A 30 10.15 16.26 12.94
C GLY A 30 8.64 16.51 12.96
N ARG A 31 7.87 15.85 12.11
CA ARG A 31 6.40 15.91 12.08
C ARG A 31 5.80 14.68 12.73
N ASN A 32 4.72 14.86 13.48
CA ASN A 32 3.97 13.75 14.04
C ASN A 32 2.91 13.30 13.02
N ILE A 33 3.04 12.05 12.54
CA ILE A 33 2.10 11.46 11.58
C ILE A 33 1.37 10.32 12.28
N ASN A 34 0.07 10.46 12.46
CA ASN A 34 -0.78 9.48 13.13
C ASN A 34 -1.85 8.88 12.21
N ASN A 35 -2.05 9.45 11.03
CA ASN A 35 -2.97 8.90 10.03
C ASN A 35 -2.50 9.22 8.60
N LEU A 36 -2.85 8.33 7.67
CA LEU A 36 -2.77 8.53 6.23
C LEU A 36 -4.12 8.19 5.62
N ARG A 37 -4.57 8.99 4.66
CA ARG A 37 -5.91 8.87 4.06
C ARG A 37 -5.83 8.90 2.55
N TYR A 38 -6.56 7.99 1.92
CA TYR A 38 -6.77 7.97 0.49
C TYR A 38 -8.20 7.49 0.20
N ALA A 39 -9.07 8.39 -0.20
CA ALA A 39 -10.51 8.15 -0.36
C ALA A 39 -11.12 7.52 0.91
N ASP A 40 -11.63 6.31 0.84
CA ASP A 40 -12.20 5.53 1.95
C ASP A 40 -11.15 4.74 2.75
N ASP A 41 -9.97 4.55 2.20
CA ASP A 41 -8.87 3.88 2.89
C ASP A 41 -8.20 4.82 3.90
N THR A 42 -8.15 4.40 5.15
CA THR A 42 -7.52 5.14 6.25
C THR A 42 -6.56 4.25 7.00
N THR A 43 -5.33 4.69 7.16
CA THR A 43 -4.33 4.04 8.02
C THR A 43 -4.12 4.89 9.26
N LEU A 44 -4.22 4.28 10.44
CA LEU A 44 -3.86 4.90 11.72
C LEU A 44 -2.51 4.36 12.16
N MET A 45 -1.67 5.24 12.71
CA MET A 45 -0.31 4.91 13.14
C MET A 45 -0.07 5.40 14.57
N ALA A 46 0.56 4.58 15.38
CA ALA A 46 0.98 4.94 16.73
C ALA A 46 2.22 4.16 17.16
N GLU A 47 2.93 4.69 18.14
CA GLU A 47 4.13 4.07 18.73
C GLU A 47 3.80 2.93 19.71
N SER A 48 2.57 2.90 20.26
CA SER A 48 2.13 1.86 21.19
C SER A 48 0.71 1.39 20.87
N GLU A 49 0.38 0.19 21.36
CA GLU A 49 -0.94 -0.42 21.21
C GLU A 49 -2.04 0.42 21.85
N GLU A 50 -1.79 0.95 23.07
CA GLU A 50 -2.76 1.76 23.81
C GLU A 50 -3.08 3.06 23.06
N LYS A 51 -2.04 3.73 22.51
CA LYS A 51 -2.24 4.93 21.70
C LYS A 51 -3.03 4.64 20.44
N LEU A 52 -2.74 3.51 19.77
CA LEU A 52 -3.48 3.11 18.58
C LEU A 52 -4.96 2.79 18.89
N LYS A 53 -5.21 2.10 20.01
CA LYS A 53 -6.57 1.84 20.51
C LYS A 53 -7.34 3.15 20.75
N SER A 54 -6.70 4.11 21.43
CA SER A 54 -7.30 5.41 21.69
C SER A 54 -7.67 6.15 20.41
N LEU A 55 -6.76 6.18 19.41
CA LEU A 55 -7.04 6.80 18.12
C LEU A 55 -8.21 6.13 17.39
N LEU A 56 -8.22 4.79 17.36
CA LEU A 56 -9.28 4.05 16.68
C LEU A 56 -10.65 4.29 17.33
N MET A 57 -10.69 4.37 18.66
CA MET A 57 -11.94 4.63 19.38
C MET A 57 -12.51 6.00 19.04
N LYS A 58 -11.69 7.04 19.04
CA LYS A 58 -12.10 8.38 18.67
C LYS A 58 -12.69 8.41 17.25
N VAL A 59 -12.01 7.76 16.29
CA VAL A 59 -12.51 7.68 14.91
C VAL A 59 -13.80 6.88 14.82
N LYS A 60 -13.94 5.79 15.58
CA LYS A 60 -15.16 4.97 15.61
C LYS A 60 -16.34 5.79 16.14
N GLU A 61 -16.19 6.44 17.27
CA GLU A 61 -17.21 7.29 17.87
C GLU A 61 -17.70 8.40 16.95
N GLU A 62 -16.77 9.10 16.30
CA GLU A 62 -17.15 10.16 15.36
C GLU A 62 -17.83 9.60 14.09
N LYS A 63 -17.39 8.44 13.57
CA LYS A 63 -18.07 7.78 12.45
C LYS A 63 -19.49 7.33 12.83
N GLU A 64 -19.70 6.79 14.02
CA GLU A 64 -21.02 6.37 14.50
C GLU A 64 -21.98 7.53 14.66
N LYS A 65 -21.53 8.70 15.15
CA LYS A 65 -22.35 9.93 15.26
C LYS A 65 -22.92 10.37 13.92
N VAL A 66 -22.21 10.10 12.84
CA VAL A 66 -22.62 10.46 11.48
C VAL A 66 -23.24 9.30 10.69
N GLY A 67 -23.55 8.18 11.38
CA GLY A 67 -24.20 7.00 10.79
C GLY A 67 -23.32 6.13 9.92
N LEU A 68 -21.98 6.30 9.96
CA LEU A 68 -21.05 5.44 9.25
C LEU A 68 -20.60 4.27 10.12
N LYS A 69 -20.74 3.06 9.60
CA LYS A 69 -20.28 1.84 10.26
C LYS A 69 -18.80 1.55 9.92
N PHE A 70 -18.06 1.18 10.95
CA PHE A 70 -16.69 0.70 10.81
C PHE A 70 -16.68 -0.74 10.29
N ASN A 71 -15.92 -1.00 9.21
CA ASN A 71 -15.83 -2.35 8.66
C ASN A 71 -14.65 -3.11 9.28
N ILE A 72 -14.90 -3.84 10.35
CA ILE A 72 -13.87 -4.58 11.10
C ILE A 72 -13.27 -5.70 10.26
N GLN A 73 -14.04 -6.39 9.44
CA GLN A 73 -13.55 -7.49 8.61
C GLN A 73 -12.49 -7.03 7.59
N LYS A 74 -12.60 -5.80 7.09
CA LYS A 74 -11.62 -5.19 6.19
C LYS A 74 -10.47 -4.52 6.91
N THR A 75 -10.60 -4.26 8.21
CA THR A 75 -9.56 -3.62 9.01
C THR A 75 -8.52 -4.64 9.41
N LYS A 76 -7.25 -4.32 9.18
CA LYS A 76 -6.12 -5.18 9.51
C LYS A 76 -5.16 -4.42 10.41
N LEU A 77 -4.54 -5.14 11.34
CA LEU A 77 -3.51 -4.62 12.23
C LEU A 77 -2.15 -5.16 11.81
N ILE A 78 -1.18 -4.27 11.64
CA ILE A 78 0.24 -4.63 11.44
C ILE A 78 1.04 -4.04 12.60
N ALA A 79 1.92 -4.85 13.18
CA ALA A 79 2.85 -4.41 14.22
C ALA A 79 4.24 -4.98 14.01
N SER A 80 5.24 -4.22 14.41
CA SER A 80 6.65 -4.63 14.39
C SER A 80 7.05 -5.54 15.56
N GLY A 81 6.14 -5.81 16.51
CA GLY A 81 6.37 -6.63 17.69
C GLY A 81 5.24 -7.61 17.96
N PRO A 82 5.40 -8.51 18.94
CA PRO A 82 4.35 -9.45 19.32
C PRO A 82 3.15 -8.67 19.86
N ILE A 83 2.05 -8.68 19.14
CA ILE A 83 0.76 -8.17 19.61
C ILE A 83 -0.12 -9.37 19.90
N THR A 84 -0.65 -9.43 21.11
CA THR A 84 -1.75 -10.31 21.47
C THR A 84 -3.02 -9.86 20.77
N SER A 85 -3.83 -10.82 20.31
CA SER A 85 -5.09 -10.58 19.58
C SER A 85 -5.89 -9.43 20.16
N TRP A 86 -6.29 -8.51 19.31
CA TRP A 86 -7.05 -7.34 19.71
C TRP A 86 -8.54 -7.67 19.76
N GLN A 87 -9.04 -7.99 20.95
CA GLN A 87 -10.46 -8.19 21.19
C GLN A 87 -11.08 -6.95 21.83
N ARG A 88 -12.16 -6.45 21.27
CA ARG A 88 -12.99 -5.42 21.89
C ARG A 88 -14.44 -5.55 21.44
N ASP A 89 -15.36 -5.42 22.38
CA ASP A 89 -16.81 -5.50 22.17
C ASP A 89 -17.27 -6.80 21.46
N GLY A 90 -16.53 -7.91 21.66
CA GLY A 90 -16.79 -9.18 20.98
C GLY A 90 -16.27 -9.27 19.54
N GLU A 91 -15.67 -8.20 19.03
CA GLU A 91 -15.10 -8.15 17.68
C GLU A 91 -13.57 -8.21 17.74
N THR A 92 -12.98 -9.07 16.92
CA THR A 92 -11.52 -9.25 16.83
C THR A 92 -11.00 -8.61 15.56
N VAL A 93 -10.06 -7.67 15.71
CA VAL A 93 -9.28 -7.16 14.57
C VAL A 93 -8.16 -8.15 14.26
N GLU A 94 -8.11 -8.61 13.04
CA GLU A 94 -7.11 -9.57 12.60
C GLU A 94 -5.72 -8.91 12.53
N THR A 95 -4.76 -9.52 13.23
CA THR A 95 -3.35 -9.15 13.13
C THR A 95 -2.71 -9.94 11.98
N VAL A 96 -2.08 -9.24 11.05
CA VAL A 96 -1.48 -9.83 9.86
C VAL A 96 0.00 -9.46 9.75
N ALA A 97 0.80 -10.38 9.20
CA ALA A 97 2.22 -10.14 8.95
C ALA A 97 2.45 -9.28 7.69
N ASP A 98 1.51 -9.31 6.77
CA ASP A 98 1.54 -8.52 5.54
C ASP A 98 0.14 -8.14 5.06
N PHE A 99 0.07 -7.11 4.24
CA PHE A 99 -1.19 -6.54 3.79
C PHE A 99 -0.98 -5.76 2.50
N ILE A 100 -1.99 -5.74 1.62
CA ILE A 100 -1.94 -4.93 0.40
C ILE A 100 -2.65 -3.61 0.66
N PHE A 101 -1.89 -2.52 0.67
CA PHE A 101 -2.39 -1.16 0.82
C PHE A 101 -2.12 -0.35 -0.44
N LEU A 102 -3.15 0.27 -1.00
CA LEU A 102 -3.09 1.04 -2.26
C LEU A 102 -2.34 0.28 -3.38
N GLY A 103 -2.56 -1.02 -3.47
CA GLY A 103 -1.94 -1.87 -4.47
C GLY A 103 -0.49 -2.30 -4.19
N SER A 104 0.15 -1.84 -3.12
CA SER A 104 1.49 -2.27 -2.70
C SER A 104 1.43 -3.19 -1.48
N LYS A 105 2.27 -4.22 -1.46
CA LYS A 105 2.37 -5.15 -0.33
C LYS A 105 3.28 -4.56 0.74
N ILE A 106 2.73 -4.33 1.92
CA ILE A 106 3.44 -3.85 3.11
C ILE A 106 3.62 -5.03 4.06
N THR A 107 4.79 -5.16 4.65
CA THR A 107 5.15 -6.21 5.61
C THR A 107 5.53 -5.61 6.95
N ALA A 108 5.30 -6.35 8.04
CA ALA A 108 5.59 -5.90 9.41
C ALA A 108 7.09 -5.66 9.67
N ASP A 109 7.96 -6.35 8.93
CA ASP A 109 9.42 -6.22 8.98
C ASP A 109 9.99 -5.12 8.07
N ALA A 110 9.11 -4.41 7.34
CA ALA A 110 9.46 -3.39 6.34
C ALA A 110 10.40 -3.89 5.21
N ASP A 111 10.47 -5.23 4.96
CA ASP A 111 11.26 -5.78 3.85
C ASP A 111 10.47 -5.73 2.54
N CYS A 112 10.89 -4.85 1.63
CA CYS A 112 10.29 -4.69 0.30
C CYS A 112 10.56 -5.85 -0.66
N SER A 113 11.36 -6.86 -0.29
CA SER A 113 11.73 -7.98 -1.16
C SER A 113 10.52 -8.76 -1.68
N HIS A 114 9.49 -8.91 -0.85
CA HIS A 114 8.25 -9.60 -1.22
C HIS A 114 7.45 -8.80 -2.26
N GLU A 115 7.33 -7.48 -2.07
CA GLU A 115 6.67 -6.62 -3.05
C GLU A 115 7.43 -6.56 -4.36
N ILE A 116 8.75 -6.40 -4.33
CA ILE A 116 9.59 -6.41 -5.53
C ILE A 116 9.41 -7.71 -6.32
N LYS A 117 9.46 -8.88 -5.66
CA LYS A 117 9.19 -10.18 -6.30
C LYS A 117 7.80 -10.24 -6.92
N ARG A 118 6.78 -9.76 -6.21
CA ARG A 118 5.40 -9.72 -6.71
C ARG A 118 5.28 -8.85 -7.97
N ARG A 119 5.89 -7.67 -7.97
CA ARG A 119 5.91 -6.75 -9.12
C ARG A 119 6.64 -7.33 -10.33
N LEU A 120 7.77 -8.00 -10.10
CA LEU A 120 8.48 -8.71 -11.15
C LEU A 120 7.61 -9.82 -11.78
N LEU A 121 6.86 -10.57 -10.97
CA LEU A 121 5.93 -11.59 -11.48
C LEU A 121 4.79 -10.98 -12.29
N LEU A 122 4.22 -9.85 -11.83
CA LEU A 122 3.18 -9.13 -12.58
C LEU A 122 3.73 -8.59 -13.90
N GLY A 123 4.94 -8.06 -13.91
CA GLY A 123 5.63 -7.62 -15.12
C GLY A 123 5.84 -8.77 -16.12
N ARG A 124 6.31 -9.94 -15.66
CA ARG A 124 6.43 -11.14 -16.50
C ARG A 124 5.08 -11.56 -17.08
N LYS A 125 4.01 -11.56 -16.27
CA LYS A 125 2.65 -11.85 -16.75
C LYS A 125 2.21 -10.86 -17.84
N ALA A 126 2.49 -9.58 -17.67
CA ALA A 126 2.21 -8.57 -18.69
C ALA A 126 3.02 -8.81 -19.97
N MET A 127 4.31 -9.19 -19.85
CA MET A 127 5.14 -9.59 -21.01
C MET A 127 4.55 -10.80 -21.75
N THR A 128 4.08 -11.82 -21.03
CA THR A 128 3.45 -13.00 -21.63
C THR A 128 2.19 -12.63 -22.43
N ASN A 129 1.42 -11.65 -21.99
CA ASN A 129 0.27 -11.14 -22.73
C ASN A 129 0.67 -10.45 -24.05
N LEU A 130 1.92 -9.98 -24.16
CA LEU A 130 2.49 -9.37 -25.36
C LEU A 130 3.22 -10.37 -26.27
N ASP A 131 3.26 -11.66 -25.91
CA ASP A 131 4.07 -12.69 -26.56
C ASP A 131 3.84 -12.75 -28.09
N ARG A 132 2.59 -12.65 -28.54
CA ARG A 132 2.27 -12.62 -30.00
C ARG A 132 2.97 -11.47 -30.72
N ILE A 133 3.03 -10.30 -30.10
CA ILE A 133 3.68 -9.10 -30.67
C ILE A 133 5.20 -9.27 -30.60
N LEU A 134 5.71 -9.76 -29.50
CA LEU A 134 7.14 -9.93 -29.25
C LEU A 134 7.77 -10.99 -30.18
N ARG A 135 7.03 -12.05 -30.49
CA ARG A 135 7.48 -13.12 -31.42
C ARG A 135 7.24 -12.80 -32.91
N SER A 136 6.45 -11.78 -33.24
CA SER A 136 6.23 -11.40 -34.63
C SER A 136 7.54 -10.97 -35.30
N ARG A 137 7.82 -11.49 -36.49
CA ARG A 137 8.97 -11.11 -37.33
C ARG A 137 8.73 -9.80 -38.08
N ASP A 138 7.48 -9.41 -38.26
CA ASP A 138 7.08 -8.23 -39.02
C ASP A 138 7.27 -6.93 -38.21
N ILE A 139 7.46 -7.06 -36.90
CA ILE A 139 7.64 -5.92 -35.98
C ILE A 139 9.11 -5.77 -35.63
N THR A 140 9.66 -4.60 -35.92
CA THR A 140 11.07 -4.29 -35.64
C THR A 140 11.37 -4.23 -34.14
N LEU A 141 12.59 -4.57 -33.75
CA LEU A 141 13.01 -4.54 -32.33
C LEU A 141 12.77 -3.18 -31.65
N PRO A 142 13.09 -2.02 -32.28
CA PRO A 142 12.79 -0.72 -31.69
C PRO A 142 11.32 -0.50 -31.39
N THR A 143 10.43 -0.99 -32.27
CA THR A 143 8.98 -0.91 -32.06
C THR A 143 8.53 -1.80 -30.90
N LYS A 144 9.09 -3.01 -30.77
CA LYS A 144 8.82 -3.89 -29.62
C LYS A 144 9.22 -3.25 -28.31
N VAL A 145 10.43 -2.69 -28.23
CA VAL A 145 10.91 -1.98 -27.03
C VAL A 145 10.00 -0.78 -26.69
N ARG A 146 9.59 -0.03 -27.72
CA ARG A 146 8.70 1.14 -27.56
C ARG A 146 7.31 0.74 -27.03
N LEU A 147 6.83 -0.48 -27.30
CA LEU A 147 5.59 -1.02 -26.77
C LEU A 147 5.74 -1.57 -25.35
N VAL A 148 6.81 -2.32 -25.10
CA VAL A 148 7.05 -2.94 -23.78
C VAL A 148 7.22 -1.90 -22.69
N LYS A 149 7.99 -0.84 -22.96
CA LYS A 149 8.30 0.19 -21.97
C LYS A 149 7.06 0.80 -21.31
N PRO A 150 6.08 1.37 -22.04
CA PRO A 150 4.88 1.95 -21.42
C PRO A 150 3.91 0.91 -20.83
N MET A 151 3.96 -0.34 -21.27
CA MET A 151 3.02 -1.37 -20.81
C MET A 151 3.52 -2.16 -19.62
N VAL A 152 4.81 -2.38 -19.50
CA VAL A 152 5.41 -3.23 -18.43
C VAL A 152 6.06 -2.40 -17.34
N SER A 153 6.81 -1.35 -17.67
CA SER A 153 7.50 -0.54 -16.66
C SER A 153 6.60 0.03 -15.58
N PRO A 154 5.41 0.58 -15.86
CA PRO A 154 4.53 1.08 -14.81
C PRO A 154 4.05 -0.01 -13.85
N ILE A 155 3.88 -1.24 -14.33
CA ILE A 155 3.48 -2.39 -13.50
C ILE A 155 4.61 -2.77 -12.55
N VAL A 156 5.84 -2.86 -13.07
CA VAL A 156 7.02 -3.27 -12.31
C VAL A 156 7.44 -2.21 -11.31
N MET A 157 7.40 -0.94 -11.71
CA MET A 157 7.90 0.18 -10.91
C MET A 157 6.85 0.85 -10.03
N TYR A 158 5.63 0.32 -9.99
CA TYR A 158 4.56 0.90 -9.16
C TYR A 158 4.93 0.87 -7.68
N GLY A 159 4.92 2.03 -7.00
CA GLY A 159 5.27 2.18 -5.59
C GLY A 159 6.76 2.07 -5.28
N CYS A 160 7.63 2.09 -6.31
CA CYS A 160 9.08 1.92 -6.13
C CYS A 160 9.74 3.05 -5.32
N GLU A 161 9.11 4.20 -5.19
CA GLU A 161 9.54 5.34 -4.38
C GLU A 161 9.62 5.00 -2.89
N SER A 162 8.84 4.00 -2.44
CA SER A 162 8.84 3.53 -1.06
C SER A 162 9.79 2.35 -0.80
N TRP A 163 10.48 1.83 -1.82
CA TRP A 163 11.28 0.62 -1.67
C TRP A 163 12.69 0.88 -1.17
N THR A 164 13.10 0.13 -0.15
CA THR A 164 14.50 -0.02 0.23
C THR A 164 15.13 -1.10 -0.62
N ILE A 165 15.80 -0.73 -1.72
CA ILE A 165 16.29 -1.68 -2.73
C ILE A 165 17.70 -2.17 -2.39
N LYS A 166 17.86 -3.49 -2.26
CA LYS A 166 19.18 -4.16 -2.12
C LYS A 166 19.85 -4.24 -3.50
N LYS A 167 21.19 -4.18 -3.57
CA LYS A 167 21.97 -4.22 -4.84
C LYS A 167 21.57 -5.37 -5.77
N ALA A 168 21.29 -6.56 -5.23
CA ALA A 168 20.85 -7.71 -6.03
C ALA A 168 19.48 -7.54 -6.68
N GLN A 169 18.59 -6.77 -6.05
CA GLN A 169 17.25 -6.46 -6.57
C GLN A 169 17.32 -5.38 -7.66
N CYS A 170 18.26 -4.43 -7.51
CA CYS A 170 18.51 -3.38 -8.50
C CYS A 170 18.84 -3.98 -9.87
N LYS A 171 19.72 -4.98 -9.92
CA LYS A 171 20.07 -5.68 -11.17
C LYS A 171 18.84 -6.32 -11.83
N LYS A 172 17.98 -7.01 -11.06
CA LYS A 172 16.77 -7.67 -11.59
C LYS A 172 15.75 -6.66 -12.14
N LEU A 173 15.60 -5.51 -11.47
CA LEU A 173 14.72 -4.44 -11.93
C LEU A 173 15.27 -3.78 -13.19
N MET A 174 16.58 -3.55 -13.27
CA MET A 174 17.23 -2.99 -14.45
C MET A 174 17.08 -3.92 -15.67
N LEU A 175 17.30 -5.23 -15.54
CA LEU A 175 17.16 -6.18 -16.63
C LEU A 175 15.74 -6.18 -17.22
N LEU A 176 14.71 -6.12 -16.38
CA LEU A 176 13.32 -6.02 -16.86
C LEU A 176 12.98 -4.66 -17.48
N ASN A 177 13.56 -3.57 -16.98
CA ASN A 177 13.29 -2.23 -17.47
C ASN A 177 14.04 -1.93 -18.77
N CYS A 178 15.21 -2.54 -18.99
CA CYS A 178 15.98 -2.41 -20.24
C CYS A 178 15.40 -3.26 -21.39
N GLY A 179 14.44 -4.16 -21.13
CA GLY A 179 13.78 -4.97 -22.14
C GLY A 179 14.69 -5.96 -22.87
N VAL A 180 15.89 -6.19 -22.34
CA VAL A 180 16.89 -7.08 -22.92
C VAL A 180 17.33 -8.06 -21.83
N GLY A 181 16.48 -9.06 -21.60
CA GLY A 181 16.96 -10.28 -20.99
C GLY A 181 17.65 -11.08 -22.08
N GLU A 182 18.86 -11.53 -21.79
CA GLU A 182 19.69 -12.37 -22.70
C GLU A 182 19.11 -13.78 -22.96
N ASP A 183 17.80 -13.98 -22.71
CA ASP A 183 17.12 -15.28 -22.92
C ASP A 183 15.82 -15.07 -23.70
N PHE A 184 15.93 -14.68 -24.99
CA PHE A 184 14.91 -14.88 -26.02
C PHE A 184 15.52 -15.42 -27.31
#